data_e7a3694fdb5971d1c0bc95b9533bc383
#
_entry.id   e7a3694fdb5971d1c0bc95b9533bc383
#
_cell.length_a   1.000
_cell.length_b   1.000
_cell.length_c   1.000
_cell.angle_alpha   90.00
_cell.angle_beta   90.00
_cell.angle_gamma   90.00
#
_symmetry.space_group_name_H-M   'P 1'
#
loop_
_entity.id
_entity.type
_entity.pdbx_description
1 polymer ?
#
loop_
_entity_poly.entity_id
_entity_poly.type
_entity_poly.pdbx_seq_one_letter_code
_entity_poly.pdbx_strand_id
1 'polypeptide(L)'
;MPLHEKAYKLTVLHRFITNAWLIFQKPYICFIKSTINQFFVGKQTNKTTAAGLLIALGIIYGDIGTSPLYVFNSIINGRLIDENLIKGSLSCIIWTITLMTTIKYVVLILRADNKGEGGTFALYALVRRRRKWLVIPAMIGGGSLLADGIITPPISITAAVEGLKNIPALHDISTNSIMYIVLGIMTVFFFFQQFGTGYIGKWFGPIMLIWFTMIAVLGTIHISDDFSILEAFNPWYAYNFLMNYDGAFTLLGAVFL
;
A
#
# COMPACT_ATOMS: atom_id res chain seq x y z
N MET A 1 -24.08 42.31 19.04
CA MET A 1 -23.70 41.74 17.74
C MET A 1 -24.81 40.78 17.31
N PRO A 2 -25.56 41.05 16.24
CA PRO A 2 -26.85 40.42 16.00
C PRO A 2 -26.71 38.99 15.53
N LEU A 3 -27.59 38.15 16.02
CA LEU A 3 -27.71 36.70 15.68
C LEU A 3 -27.74 36.39 14.16
N HIS A 4 -28.14 37.37 13.36
CA HIS A 4 -28.23 37.31 11.90
C HIS A 4 -26.84 37.15 11.21
N GLU A 5 -25.79 37.76 11.74
CA GLU A 5 -24.44 37.73 11.17
C GLU A 5 -23.75 36.35 11.43
N LYS A 6 -24.02 35.77 12.60
CA LYS A 6 -23.56 34.40 12.92
C LYS A 6 -24.22 33.33 12.04
N ALA A 7 -25.51 33.48 11.78
CA ALA A 7 -26.26 32.58 10.92
C ALA A 7 -25.77 32.64 9.46
N TYR A 8 -25.50 33.86 8.96
CA TYR A 8 -24.96 34.03 7.61
C TYR A 8 -23.56 33.43 7.45
N LYS A 9 -22.65 33.64 8.42
CA LYS A 9 -21.30 33.05 8.40
C LYS A 9 -21.33 31.51 8.46
N LEU A 10 -22.24 30.92 9.24
CA LEU A 10 -22.46 29.50 9.31
C LEU A 10 -22.98 28.90 7.98
N THR A 11 -23.90 29.64 7.32
CA THR A 11 -24.46 29.19 6.02
C THR A 11 -23.43 29.30 4.92
N VAL A 12 -22.58 30.34 4.92
CA VAL A 12 -21.48 30.47 3.96
C VAL A 12 -20.42 29.40 4.18
N LEU A 13 -20.05 29.14 5.44
CA LEU A 13 -19.09 28.10 5.80
C LEU A 13 -19.62 26.68 5.41
N HIS A 14 -20.90 26.42 5.68
CA HIS A 14 -21.54 25.16 5.27
C HIS A 14 -21.56 24.99 3.74
N ARG A 15 -21.87 26.05 2.98
CA ARG A 15 -21.79 26.03 1.52
C ARG A 15 -20.37 25.86 1.01
N PHE A 16 -19.39 26.47 1.67
CA PHE A 16 -17.99 26.32 1.30
C PHE A 16 -17.48 24.88 1.55
N ILE A 17 -17.82 24.32 2.71
CA ILE A 17 -17.48 22.93 3.06
C ILE A 17 -18.18 21.93 2.12
N THR A 18 -19.48 22.13 1.82
CA THR A 18 -20.21 21.26 0.89
C THR A 18 -19.69 21.37 -0.54
N ASN A 19 -19.34 22.58 -1.00
CA ASN A 19 -18.76 22.75 -2.33
C ASN A 19 -17.33 22.21 -2.42
N ALA A 20 -16.50 22.42 -1.40
CA ALA A 20 -15.16 21.81 -1.30
C ALA A 20 -15.27 20.28 -1.26
N TRP A 21 -16.20 19.74 -0.48
CA TRP A 21 -16.47 18.31 -0.41
C TRP A 21 -16.94 17.75 -1.76
N LEU A 22 -17.81 18.46 -2.49
CA LEU A 22 -18.25 18.07 -3.84
C LEU A 22 -17.12 18.18 -4.89
N ILE A 23 -16.22 19.14 -4.76
CA ILE A 23 -15.05 19.27 -5.65
C ILE A 23 -14.08 18.12 -5.40
N PHE A 24 -13.86 17.73 -4.14
CA PHE A 24 -13.07 16.55 -3.79
C PHE A 24 -13.75 15.23 -4.19
N GLN A 25 -15.08 15.15 -4.09
CA GLN A 25 -15.84 13.94 -4.40
C GLN A 25 -15.98 13.67 -5.91
N LYS A 26 -16.08 14.71 -6.75
CA LYS A 26 -16.20 14.53 -8.21
C LYS A 26 -15.04 13.74 -8.84
N PRO A 27 -13.77 14.02 -8.59
CA PRO A 27 -12.68 13.20 -9.12
C PRO A 27 -12.65 11.79 -8.49
N TYR A 28 -13.02 11.64 -7.21
CA TYR A 28 -13.12 10.32 -6.57
C TYR A 28 -14.26 9.48 -7.13
N ILE A 29 -15.43 10.06 -7.34
CA ILE A 29 -16.57 9.36 -7.97
C ILE A 29 -16.27 9.08 -9.45
N CYS A 30 -15.61 9.97 -10.17
CA CYS A 30 -15.17 9.74 -11.53
C CYS A 30 -14.09 8.66 -11.61
N PHE A 31 -13.16 8.64 -10.64
CA PHE A 31 -12.16 7.59 -10.48
C PHE A 31 -12.79 6.23 -10.17
N ILE A 32 -13.67 6.17 -9.18
CA ILE A 32 -14.41 4.95 -8.84
C ILE A 32 -15.26 4.50 -10.03
N LYS A 33 -15.94 5.41 -10.72
CA LYS A 33 -16.75 5.10 -11.89
C LYS A 33 -15.93 4.69 -13.13
N SER A 34 -14.75 5.29 -13.31
CA SER A 34 -13.79 4.91 -14.35
C SER A 34 -13.16 3.55 -14.04
N THR A 35 -12.77 3.32 -12.80
CA THR A 35 -12.22 2.04 -12.32
C THR A 35 -13.29 0.95 -12.40
N ILE A 36 -14.51 1.26 -11.96
CA ILE A 36 -15.65 0.34 -12.06
C ILE A 36 -15.99 0.08 -13.53
N ASN A 37 -16.05 1.10 -14.40
CA ASN A 37 -16.30 0.87 -15.83
C ASN A 37 -15.18 0.11 -16.53
N GLN A 38 -13.92 0.32 -16.18
CA GLN A 38 -12.82 -0.52 -16.69
C GLN A 38 -12.91 -1.96 -16.19
N PHE A 39 -13.38 -2.18 -14.96
CA PHE A 39 -13.69 -3.52 -14.44
C PHE A 39 -14.91 -4.16 -15.10
N PHE A 40 -15.97 -3.40 -15.36
CA PHE A 40 -17.23 -3.93 -15.94
C PHE A 40 -17.21 -4.08 -17.46
N VAL A 41 -16.38 -3.33 -18.20
CA VAL A 41 -16.29 -3.40 -19.68
C VAL A 41 -15.22 -4.39 -20.15
N GLY A 42 -14.46 -4.99 -19.24
CA GLY A 42 -13.58 -6.12 -19.51
C GLY A 42 -14.38 -7.36 -19.93
N LYS A 43 -14.87 -7.38 -21.16
CA LYS A 43 -15.34 -8.60 -21.81
C LYS A 43 -14.24 -9.64 -21.64
N GLN A 44 -14.53 -10.67 -20.84
CA GLN A 44 -13.61 -11.77 -20.59
C GLN A 44 -13.16 -12.38 -21.92
N THR A 45 -12.08 -11.90 -22.45
CA THR A 45 -11.28 -12.67 -23.40
C THR A 45 -10.37 -13.55 -22.55
N ASN A 46 -10.67 -14.83 -22.49
CA ASN A 46 -9.94 -15.86 -21.75
C ASN A 46 -8.49 -16.10 -22.28
N LYS A 47 -7.82 -15.05 -22.75
CA LYS A 47 -6.42 -15.13 -23.17
C LYS A 47 -5.63 -14.12 -22.35
N THR A 48 -4.95 -14.63 -21.34
CA THR A 48 -3.90 -13.88 -20.64
C THR A 48 -2.81 -13.51 -21.64
N THR A 49 -2.82 -12.23 -22.03
CA THR A 49 -1.77 -11.69 -22.91
C THR A 49 -0.56 -11.33 -22.04
N ALA A 50 0.66 -11.51 -22.56
CA ALA A 50 1.88 -11.11 -21.85
C ALA A 50 1.83 -9.63 -21.38
N ALA A 51 1.23 -8.75 -22.19
CA ALA A 51 0.99 -7.36 -21.81
C ALA A 51 0.01 -7.22 -20.62
N GLY A 52 -1.05 -8.04 -20.57
CA GLY A 52 -1.98 -8.07 -19.44
C GLY A 52 -1.32 -8.55 -18.15
N LEU A 53 -0.45 -9.57 -18.25
CA LEU A 53 0.35 -10.04 -17.12
C LEU A 53 1.31 -8.95 -16.61
N LEU A 54 1.97 -8.23 -17.52
CA LEU A 54 2.87 -7.14 -17.16
C LEU A 54 2.15 -5.99 -16.46
N ILE A 55 0.96 -5.62 -16.94
CA ILE A 55 0.12 -4.58 -16.30
C ILE A 55 -0.35 -5.07 -14.92
N ALA A 56 -0.81 -6.32 -14.81
CA ALA A 56 -1.22 -6.90 -13.53
C ALA A 56 -0.05 -6.96 -12.54
N LEU A 57 1.15 -7.32 -12.98
CA LEU A 57 2.36 -7.29 -12.18
C LEU A 57 2.63 -5.88 -11.66
N GLY A 58 2.55 -4.85 -12.51
CA GLY A 58 2.77 -3.48 -12.09
C GLY A 58 1.76 -2.98 -11.06
N ILE A 59 0.49 -3.32 -11.21
CA ILE A 59 -0.57 -2.90 -10.30
C ILE A 59 -0.48 -3.63 -8.95
N ILE A 60 -0.31 -4.96 -8.97
CA ILE A 60 -0.32 -5.78 -7.76
C ILE A 60 0.97 -5.61 -6.96
N TYR A 61 2.11 -5.65 -7.65
CA TYR A 61 3.41 -5.59 -6.99
C TYR A 61 3.96 -4.18 -6.86
N GLY A 62 3.28 -3.16 -7.40
CA GLY A 62 3.64 -1.77 -7.20
C GLY A 62 3.60 -1.36 -5.74
N ASP A 63 2.59 -1.82 -5.03
CA ASP A 63 2.40 -1.59 -3.60
C ASP A 63 3.38 -2.43 -2.77
N ILE A 64 3.37 -3.74 -2.92
CA ILE A 64 4.25 -4.67 -2.19
C ILE A 64 5.73 -4.37 -2.45
N GLY A 65 6.09 -3.94 -3.67
CA GLY A 65 7.47 -3.68 -4.05
C GLY A 65 8.08 -2.42 -3.45
N THR A 66 7.28 -1.47 -3.00
CA THR A 66 7.74 -0.25 -2.32
C THR A 66 7.74 -0.38 -0.80
N SER A 67 6.99 -1.31 -0.25
CA SER A 67 6.88 -1.54 1.20
C SER A 67 8.22 -1.79 1.90
N PRO A 68 9.19 -2.54 1.34
CA PRO A 68 10.49 -2.73 1.98
C PRO A 68 11.22 -1.44 2.35
N LEU A 69 10.99 -0.35 1.60
CA LEU A 69 11.65 0.95 1.85
C LEU A 69 11.29 1.51 3.23
N TYR A 70 10.02 1.50 3.60
CA TYR A 70 9.59 2.08 4.88
C TYR A 70 9.55 1.06 6.01
N VAL A 71 9.27 -0.22 5.73
CA VAL A 71 9.26 -1.28 6.73
C VAL A 71 10.66 -1.46 7.31
N PHE A 72 11.69 -1.51 6.46
CA PHE A 72 13.07 -1.66 6.90
C PHE A 72 13.54 -0.47 7.75
N ASN A 73 13.21 0.75 7.33
CA ASN A 73 13.46 1.95 8.13
C ASN A 73 12.78 1.88 9.51
N SER A 74 11.56 1.41 9.58
CA SER A 74 10.82 1.26 10.85
C SER A 74 11.43 0.21 11.77
N ILE A 75 12.02 -0.83 11.21
CA ILE A 75 12.70 -1.89 11.97
C ILE A 75 14.00 -1.39 12.57
N ILE A 76 14.82 -0.68 11.77
CA ILE A 76 16.16 -0.23 12.20
C ILE A 76 16.09 1.00 13.10
N ASN A 77 15.08 1.85 12.96
CA ASN A 77 15.00 3.18 13.56
C ASN A 77 15.36 3.21 15.05
N GLY A 78 16.56 3.73 15.35
CA GLY A 78 17.06 3.94 16.70
C GLY A 78 17.43 2.66 17.48
N ARG A 79 17.51 1.51 16.83
CA ARG A 79 17.89 0.23 17.45
C ARG A 79 19.32 -0.17 17.08
N LEU A 80 19.94 -0.91 17.99
CA LEU A 80 21.22 -1.57 17.68
C LEU A 80 20.96 -2.68 16.68
N ILE A 81 21.70 -2.64 15.59
CA ILE A 81 21.60 -3.66 14.53
C ILE A 81 22.29 -4.92 15.05
N ASP A 82 21.47 -5.91 15.40
CA ASP A 82 21.87 -7.23 15.86
C ASP A 82 21.40 -8.29 14.86
N GLU A 83 22.10 -9.40 14.81
CA GLU A 83 21.77 -10.55 13.96
C GLU A 83 20.35 -11.07 14.22
N ASN A 84 19.94 -11.11 15.49
CA ASN A 84 18.60 -11.51 15.89
C ASN A 84 17.52 -10.54 15.37
N LEU A 85 17.78 -9.23 15.38
CA LEU A 85 16.88 -8.23 14.83
C LEU A 85 16.70 -8.43 13.34
N ILE A 86 17.80 -8.64 12.60
CA ILE A 86 17.76 -8.77 11.15
C ILE A 86 17.09 -10.09 10.74
N LYS A 87 17.58 -11.22 11.22
CA LYS A 87 17.05 -12.55 10.88
C LYS A 87 15.62 -12.72 11.37
N GLY A 88 15.30 -12.25 12.58
CA GLY A 88 13.96 -12.32 13.17
C GLY A 88 12.95 -11.48 12.41
N SER A 89 13.26 -10.22 12.14
CA SER A 89 12.37 -9.33 11.39
C SER A 89 12.18 -9.79 9.94
N LEU A 90 13.24 -10.24 9.26
CA LEU A 90 13.16 -10.78 7.92
C LEU A 90 12.30 -12.05 7.89
N SER A 91 12.47 -12.93 8.88
CA SER A 91 11.61 -14.12 9.03
C SER A 91 10.14 -13.73 9.23
N CYS A 92 9.85 -12.72 10.07
CA CYS A 92 8.50 -12.19 10.25
C CYS A 92 7.93 -11.67 8.92
N ILE A 93 8.69 -10.92 8.12
CA ILE A 93 8.25 -10.41 6.81
C ILE A 93 7.91 -11.57 5.88
N ILE A 94 8.82 -12.53 5.71
CA ILE A 94 8.65 -13.69 4.82
C ILE A 94 7.38 -14.47 5.19
N TRP A 95 7.21 -14.78 6.47
CA TRP A 95 6.06 -15.57 6.92
C TRP A 95 4.77 -14.79 6.93
N THR A 96 4.79 -13.47 7.21
CA THR A 96 3.60 -12.62 7.09
C THR A 96 3.12 -12.58 5.64
N ILE A 97 4.00 -12.34 4.68
CA ILE A 97 3.64 -12.35 3.24
C ILE A 97 3.14 -13.74 2.84
N THR A 98 3.80 -14.81 3.27
CA THR A 98 3.40 -16.18 2.95
C THR A 98 2.01 -16.49 3.50
N LEU A 99 1.74 -16.19 4.76
CA LEU A 99 0.45 -16.48 5.41
C LEU A 99 -0.66 -15.58 4.89
N MET A 100 -0.43 -14.28 4.78
CA MET A 100 -1.45 -13.31 4.42
C MET A 100 -1.72 -13.28 2.91
N THR A 101 -0.68 -13.22 2.09
CA THR A 101 -0.86 -13.12 0.65
C THR A 101 -1.09 -14.50 0.03
N THR A 102 -0.24 -15.48 0.30
CA THR A 102 -0.33 -16.78 -0.37
C THR A 102 -1.45 -17.64 0.22
N ILE A 103 -1.44 -17.90 1.51
CA ILE A 103 -2.39 -18.84 2.11
C ILE A 103 -3.76 -18.20 2.24
N LYS A 104 -3.86 -17.06 2.90
CA LYS A 104 -5.14 -16.40 3.15
C LYS A 104 -5.77 -15.88 1.87
N TYR A 105 -5.04 -15.11 1.07
CA TYR A 105 -5.61 -14.43 -0.10
C TYR A 105 -5.68 -15.38 -1.31
N VAL A 106 -4.55 -15.91 -1.78
CA VAL A 106 -4.51 -16.71 -3.02
C VAL A 106 -5.25 -18.03 -2.85
N VAL A 107 -5.00 -18.79 -1.77
CA VAL A 107 -5.60 -20.14 -1.60
C VAL A 107 -7.05 -20.06 -1.15
N LEU A 108 -7.41 -19.16 -0.22
CA LEU A 108 -8.75 -19.10 0.37
C LEU A 108 -9.65 -18.06 -0.29
N ILE A 109 -9.22 -16.79 -0.37
CA ILE A 109 -10.10 -15.67 -0.72
C ILE A 109 -10.35 -15.59 -2.23
N LEU A 110 -9.37 -15.89 -3.10
CA LEU A 110 -9.57 -15.87 -4.54
C LEU A 110 -10.61 -16.87 -5.03
N ARG A 111 -10.94 -17.89 -4.22
CA ARG A 111 -12.03 -18.84 -4.51
C ARG A 111 -13.42 -18.27 -4.20
N ALA A 112 -13.50 -17.17 -3.45
CA ALA A 112 -14.73 -16.47 -3.12
C ALA A 112 -15.09 -15.46 -4.20
N ASP A 113 -15.49 -15.97 -5.35
CA ASP A 113 -15.91 -15.21 -6.52
C ASP A 113 -17.41 -14.84 -6.45
N ASN A 114 -17.72 -13.61 -6.79
CA ASN A 114 -19.09 -13.14 -7.01
C ASN A 114 -19.25 -12.64 -8.44
N LYS A 115 -19.62 -13.51 -9.36
CA LYS A 115 -19.84 -13.24 -10.80
C LYS A 115 -18.58 -12.73 -11.53
N GLY A 116 -17.40 -13.28 -11.20
CA GLY A 116 -16.13 -12.88 -11.77
C GLY A 116 -15.44 -11.73 -11.04
N GLU A 117 -16.04 -11.24 -9.94
CA GLU A 117 -15.47 -10.18 -9.10
C GLU A 117 -14.98 -10.75 -7.77
N GLY A 118 -13.77 -10.36 -7.37
CA GLY A 118 -13.13 -10.73 -6.11
C GLY A 118 -12.94 -9.54 -5.17
N GLY A 119 -12.22 -9.79 -4.08
CA GLY A 119 -11.84 -8.78 -3.10
C GLY A 119 -12.87 -8.54 -1.98
N THR A 120 -12.61 -7.52 -1.16
CA THR A 120 -13.38 -7.25 0.08
C THR A 120 -14.85 -6.99 -0.16
N PHE A 121 -15.19 -6.26 -1.23
CA PHE A 121 -16.59 -5.93 -1.53
C PHE A 121 -17.37 -7.12 -2.12
N ALA A 122 -16.72 -7.97 -2.91
CA ALA A 122 -17.32 -9.21 -3.39
C ALA A 122 -17.59 -10.16 -2.24
N LEU A 123 -16.63 -10.31 -1.33
CA LEU A 123 -16.78 -11.08 -0.11
C LEU A 123 -17.94 -10.55 0.76
N TYR A 124 -18.04 -9.24 0.93
CA TYR A 124 -19.17 -8.60 1.61
C TYR A 124 -20.52 -8.95 0.96
N ALA A 125 -20.60 -8.89 -0.36
CA ALA A 125 -21.82 -9.19 -1.10
C ALA A 125 -22.27 -10.65 -0.90
N LEU A 126 -21.32 -11.60 -0.83
CA LEU A 126 -21.58 -13.02 -0.57
C LEU A 126 -22.03 -13.27 0.87
N VAL A 127 -21.37 -12.64 1.82
CA VAL A 127 -21.58 -12.85 3.26
C VAL A 127 -22.86 -12.17 3.77
N ARG A 128 -23.19 -10.98 3.27
CA ARG A 128 -24.39 -10.22 3.63
C ARG A 128 -25.68 -11.04 3.53
N ARG A 129 -25.75 -11.95 2.54
CA ARG A 129 -26.93 -12.79 2.32
C ARG A 129 -27.09 -13.89 3.35
N ARG A 130 -25.99 -14.29 4.03
CA ARG A 130 -26.00 -15.42 4.97
C ARG A 130 -26.21 -14.99 6.42
N ARG A 131 -25.53 -13.94 6.89
CA ARG A 131 -25.58 -13.48 8.28
C ARG A 131 -25.44 -11.96 8.34
N LYS A 132 -26.49 -11.29 8.86
CA LYS A 132 -26.54 -9.82 8.95
C LYS A 132 -25.42 -9.22 9.83
N TRP A 133 -24.98 -9.89 10.89
CA TRP A 133 -23.94 -9.40 11.79
C TRP A 133 -22.56 -9.30 11.12
N LEU A 134 -22.31 -10.10 10.06
CA LEU A 134 -21.07 -10.07 9.28
C LEU A 134 -20.88 -8.77 8.48
N VAL A 135 -21.91 -7.92 8.44
CA VAL A 135 -21.81 -6.56 7.87
C VAL A 135 -20.83 -5.71 8.66
N ILE A 136 -20.77 -5.84 10.00
CA ILE A 136 -19.89 -5.04 10.85
C ILE A 136 -18.41 -5.26 10.51
N PRO A 137 -17.86 -6.50 10.56
CA PRO A 137 -16.47 -6.73 10.17
C PRO A 137 -16.20 -6.39 8.69
N ALA A 138 -17.19 -6.55 7.79
CA ALA A 138 -17.03 -6.14 6.40
C ALA A 138 -16.92 -4.61 6.24
N MET A 139 -17.68 -3.84 7.02
CA MET A 139 -17.56 -2.38 7.06
C MET A 139 -16.21 -1.92 7.62
N ILE A 140 -15.73 -2.57 8.69
CA ILE A 140 -14.40 -2.31 9.24
C ILE A 140 -13.33 -2.58 8.19
N GLY A 141 -13.39 -3.74 7.52
CA GLY A 141 -12.45 -4.08 6.46
C GLY A 141 -12.48 -3.12 5.27
N GLY A 142 -13.67 -2.69 4.85
CA GLY A 142 -13.83 -1.68 3.81
C GLY A 142 -13.29 -0.30 4.23
N GLY A 143 -13.52 0.10 5.48
CA GLY A 143 -12.97 1.33 6.05
C GLY A 143 -11.44 1.30 6.15
N SER A 144 -10.88 0.17 6.58
CA SER A 144 -9.43 -0.04 6.64
C SER A 144 -8.79 0.01 5.26
N LEU A 145 -9.42 -0.57 4.23
CA LEU A 145 -8.96 -0.50 2.85
C LEU A 145 -8.92 0.94 2.31
N LEU A 146 -9.93 1.74 2.65
CA LEU A 146 -9.95 3.16 2.29
C LEU A 146 -8.87 3.96 3.03
N ALA A 147 -8.67 3.68 4.31
CA ALA A 147 -7.62 4.31 5.11
C ALA A 147 -6.23 3.98 4.56
N ASP A 148 -5.98 2.73 4.22
CA ASP A 148 -4.74 2.28 3.60
C ASP A 148 -4.47 3.01 2.28
N GLY A 149 -5.45 3.10 1.39
CA GLY A 149 -5.35 3.83 0.13
C GLY A 149 -5.03 5.34 0.28
N ILE A 150 -5.26 5.93 1.46
CA ILE A 150 -4.90 7.32 1.76
C ILE A 150 -3.51 7.42 2.39
N ILE A 151 -3.13 6.47 3.25
CA ILE A 151 -1.92 6.52 4.06
C ILE A 151 -0.70 6.00 3.30
N THR A 152 -0.86 4.92 2.55
CA THR A 152 0.26 4.23 1.88
C THR A 152 1.00 5.07 0.84
N PRO A 153 0.34 5.84 -0.06
CA PRO A 153 1.07 6.66 -1.03
C PRO A 153 1.98 7.73 -0.41
N PRO A 154 1.54 8.53 0.59
CA PRO A 154 2.42 9.46 1.28
C PRO A 154 3.61 8.79 1.96
N ILE A 155 3.41 7.64 2.62
CA ILE A 155 4.48 6.92 3.31
C ILE A 155 5.54 6.44 2.31
N SER A 156 5.12 5.82 1.22
CA SER A 156 6.01 5.31 0.18
C SER A 156 6.82 6.43 -0.48
N ILE A 157 6.18 7.56 -0.80
CA ILE A 157 6.88 8.73 -1.39
C ILE A 157 7.83 9.34 -0.35
N THR A 158 7.43 9.45 0.91
CA THR A 158 8.29 9.98 1.99
C THR A 158 9.53 9.11 2.14
N ALA A 159 9.38 7.79 2.23
CA ALA A 159 10.50 6.88 2.34
C ALA A 159 11.48 6.97 1.14
N ALA A 160 10.94 7.12 -0.07
CA ALA A 160 11.75 7.32 -1.27
C ALA A 160 12.52 8.65 -1.24
N VAL A 161 11.88 9.74 -0.80
CA VAL A 161 12.51 11.07 -0.69
C VAL A 161 13.51 11.10 0.46
N GLU A 162 13.27 10.43 1.57
CA GLU A 162 14.22 10.28 2.67
C GLU A 162 15.49 9.53 2.24
N GLY A 163 15.37 8.60 1.31
CA GLY A 163 16.50 7.93 0.69
C GLY A 163 17.50 8.88 0.02
N LEU A 164 17.08 10.09 -0.37
CA LEU A 164 17.97 11.13 -0.92
C LEU A 164 19.00 11.62 0.09
N LYS A 165 18.74 11.50 1.41
CA LYS A 165 19.72 11.84 2.46
C LYS A 165 20.99 10.98 2.42
N ASN A 166 20.93 9.81 1.78
CA ASN A 166 22.11 8.97 1.59
C ASN A 166 23.07 9.50 0.52
N ILE A 167 22.64 10.52 -0.24
CA ILE A 167 23.49 11.18 -1.22
C ILE A 167 24.28 12.29 -0.52
N PRO A 168 25.64 12.29 -0.57
CA PRO A 168 26.46 13.27 0.15
C PRO A 168 26.09 14.74 -0.08
N ALA A 169 25.67 15.08 -1.31
CA ALA A 169 25.25 16.44 -1.66
C ALA A 169 23.87 16.86 -1.08
N LEU A 170 23.08 15.91 -0.61
CA LEU A 170 21.70 16.11 -0.14
C LEU A 170 21.50 15.67 1.32
N HIS A 171 22.60 15.37 2.03
CA HIS A 171 22.56 14.86 3.40
C HIS A 171 21.86 15.82 4.38
N ASP A 172 22.01 17.14 4.18
CA ASP A 172 21.50 18.17 5.08
C ASP A 172 20.06 18.63 4.75
N ILE A 173 19.32 17.86 3.95
CA ILE A 173 17.91 18.19 3.68
C ILE A 173 17.09 18.17 4.96
N SER A 174 16.48 19.33 5.28
CA SER A 174 15.61 19.43 6.46
C SER A 174 14.33 18.60 6.28
N THR A 175 13.76 18.14 7.39
CA THR A 175 12.48 17.41 7.39
C THR A 175 11.36 18.21 6.75
N ASN A 176 11.35 19.55 6.92
CA ASN A 176 10.37 20.42 6.29
C ASN A 176 10.52 20.45 4.75
N SER A 177 11.76 20.43 4.24
CA SER A 177 12.00 20.35 2.80
C SER A 177 11.51 19.04 2.21
N ILE A 178 11.72 17.91 2.91
CA ILE A 178 11.17 16.61 2.51
C ILE A 178 9.66 16.68 2.44
N MET A 179 8.99 17.23 3.46
CA MET A 179 7.54 17.38 3.48
C MET A 179 7.03 18.19 2.27
N TYR A 180 7.67 19.30 1.92
CA TYR A 180 7.27 20.09 0.74
C TYR A 180 7.50 19.35 -0.57
N ILE A 181 8.59 18.59 -0.68
CA ILE A 181 8.85 17.76 -1.87
C ILE A 181 7.76 16.69 -2.01
N VAL A 182 7.42 15.99 -0.93
CA VAL A 182 6.38 14.96 -0.91
C VAL A 182 5.03 15.56 -1.30
N LEU A 183 4.65 16.69 -0.72
CA LEU A 183 3.41 17.41 -1.06
C LEU A 183 3.39 17.83 -2.53
N GLY A 184 4.51 18.31 -3.07
CA GLY A 184 4.66 18.66 -4.48
C GLY A 184 4.43 17.45 -5.38
N ILE A 185 5.11 16.35 -5.11
CA ILE A 185 4.96 15.09 -5.87
C ILE A 185 3.52 14.59 -5.81
N MET A 186 2.91 14.55 -4.62
CA MET A 186 1.52 14.14 -4.43
C MET A 186 0.56 15.01 -5.23
N THR A 187 0.73 16.33 -5.17
CA THR A 187 -0.12 17.30 -5.90
C THR A 187 -0.03 17.07 -7.40
N VAL A 188 1.19 16.91 -7.93
CA VAL A 188 1.42 16.62 -9.36
C VAL A 188 0.77 15.28 -9.74
N PHE A 189 0.96 14.26 -8.92
CA PHE A 189 0.38 12.93 -9.17
C PHE A 189 -1.14 12.97 -9.20
N PHE A 190 -1.79 13.60 -8.21
CA PHE A 190 -3.25 13.73 -8.19
C PHE A 190 -3.79 14.59 -9.32
N PHE A 191 -3.04 15.62 -9.73
CA PHE A 191 -3.41 16.41 -10.92
C PHE A 191 -3.42 15.55 -12.18
N PHE A 192 -2.40 14.73 -12.40
CA PHE A 192 -2.36 13.83 -13.56
C PHE A 192 -3.39 12.70 -13.50
N GLN A 193 -3.76 12.25 -12.31
CA GLN A 193 -4.74 11.17 -12.11
C GLN A 193 -6.13 11.53 -12.66
N GLN A 194 -6.50 12.82 -12.70
CA GLN A 194 -7.77 13.25 -13.28
C GLN A 194 -7.93 12.95 -14.78
N PHE A 195 -6.82 12.79 -15.51
CA PHE A 195 -6.83 12.49 -16.96
C PHE A 195 -7.01 10.98 -17.25
N GLY A 196 -7.11 10.16 -16.21
CA GLY A 196 -7.35 8.72 -16.29
C GLY A 196 -6.12 7.88 -16.00
N THR A 197 -6.36 6.81 -15.26
CA THR A 197 -5.30 5.89 -14.79
C THR A 197 -4.81 4.91 -15.84
N GLY A 198 -5.56 4.72 -16.94
CA GLY A 198 -5.25 3.72 -17.96
C GLY A 198 -3.96 3.99 -18.73
N TYR A 199 -3.60 5.26 -18.94
CA TYR A 199 -2.34 5.63 -19.59
C TYR A 199 -1.15 5.43 -18.65
N ILE A 200 -1.29 5.89 -17.40
CA ILE A 200 -0.25 5.79 -16.36
C ILE A 200 0.00 4.32 -16.00
N GLY A 201 -1.07 3.52 -15.86
CA GLY A 201 -1.00 2.10 -15.50
C GLY A 201 -0.16 1.23 -16.43
N LYS A 202 -0.07 1.60 -17.71
CA LYS A 202 0.77 0.87 -18.69
C LYS A 202 2.26 0.95 -18.39
N TRP A 203 2.70 2.03 -17.74
CA TRP A 203 4.11 2.23 -17.40
C TRP A 203 4.51 1.55 -16.09
N PHE A 204 3.54 1.30 -15.19
CA PHE A 204 3.83 0.64 -13.92
C PHE A 204 4.45 -0.76 -14.10
N GLY A 205 3.94 -1.55 -15.04
CA GLY A 205 4.47 -2.88 -15.29
C GLY A 205 5.97 -2.90 -15.62
N PRO A 206 6.40 -2.20 -16.68
CA PRO A 206 7.80 -2.11 -17.04
C PRO A 206 8.69 -1.52 -15.94
N ILE A 207 8.24 -0.45 -15.27
CA ILE A 207 9.00 0.18 -14.18
C ILE A 207 9.18 -0.80 -13.01
N MET A 208 8.13 -1.50 -12.63
CA MET A 208 8.21 -2.50 -11.55
C MET A 208 9.06 -3.69 -11.93
N LEU A 209 9.06 -4.11 -13.19
CA LEU A 209 9.96 -5.16 -13.67
C LEU A 209 11.44 -4.75 -13.52
N ILE A 210 11.78 -3.53 -13.91
CA ILE A 210 13.14 -3.00 -13.75
C ILE A 210 13.50 -2.94 -12.25
N TRP A 211 12.59 -2.42 -11.43
CA TRP A 211 12.78 -2.31 -9.98
C TRP A 211 13.05 -3.68 -9.33
N PHE A 212 12.21 -4.68 -9.59
CA PHE A 212 12.41 -6.02 -9.05
C PHE A 212 13.67 -6.69 -9.56
N THR A 213 14.01 -6.51 -10.84
CA THR A 213 15.26 -7.03 -11.39
C THR A 213 16.46 -6.41 -10.67
N MET A 214 16.44 -5.10 -10.45
CA MET A 214 17.50 -4.42 -9.71
C MET A 214 17.63 -4.93 -8.28
N ILE A 215 16.53 -5.03 -7.53
CA ILE A 215 16.54 -5.57 -6.16
C ILE A 215 17.02 -7.04 -6.16
N ALA A 216 16.56 -7.85 -7.10
CA ALA A 216 16.96 -9.26 -7.18
C ALA A 216 18.47 -9.41 -7.45
N VAL A 217 19.02 -8.63 -8.39
CA VAL A 217 20.46 -8.65 -8.69
C VAL A 217 21.27 -8.21 -7.47
N LEU A 218 20.93 -7.04 -6.89
CA LEU A 218 21.64 -6.54 -5.71
C LEU A 218 21.51 -7.50 -4.51
N GLY A 219 20.32 -8.02 -4.27
CA GLY A 219 20.08 -8.99 -3.20
C GLY A 219 20.90 -10.28 -3.40
N THR A 220 20.94 -10.81 -4.61
CA THR A 220 21.71 -12.02 -4.92
C THR A 220 23.20 -11.82 -4.70
N ILE A 221 23.73 -10.66 -5.09
CA ILE A 221 25.14 -10.32 -4.87
C ILE A 221 25.44 -10.31 -3.36
N HIS A 222 24.64 -9.65 -2.55
CA HIS A 222 24.89 -9.55 -1.10
C HIS A 222 24.58 -10.86 -0.34
N ILE A 223 23.62 -11.67 -0.79
CA ILE A 223 23.40 -13.00 -0.22
C ILE A 223 24.61 -13.92 -0.46
N SER A 224 25.33 -13.73 -1.56
CA SER A 224 26.54 -14.52 -1.81
C SER A 224 27.69 -14.22 -0.84
N ASP A 225 27.68 -13.05 -0.19
CA ASP A 225 28.69 -12.67 0.81
C ASP A 225 28.40 -13.33 2.17
N ASP A 226 27.13 -13.55 2.51
CA ASP A 226 26.71 -14.19 3.76
C ASP A 226 25.42 -15.02 3.57
N PHE A 227 25.58 -16.32 3.41
CA PHE A 227 24.46 -17.25 3.28
C PHE A 227 23.65 -17.45 4.57
N SER A 228 24.13 -16.99 5.73
CA SER A 228 23.43 -17.15 7.00
C SER A 228 22.06 -16.46 7.00
N ILE A 229 21.88 -15.44 6.17
CA ILE A 229 20.60 -14.73 6.00
C ILE A 229 19.47 -15.66 5.50
N LEU A 230 19.78 -16.74 4.79
CA LEU A 230 18.80 -17.71 4.34
C LEU A 230 18.15 -18.51 5.49
N GLU A 231 18.78 -18.54 6.66
CA GLU A 231 18.18 -19.12 7.84
C GLU A 231 16.87 -18.41 8.25
N ALA A 232 16.67 -17.15 7.85
CA ALA A 232 15.44 -16.42 8.06
C ALA A 232 14.21 -17.07 7.40
N PHE A 233 14.37 -17.97 6.45
CA PHE A 233 13.26 -18.80 5.94
C PHE A 233 12.69 -19.76 6.98
N ASN A 234 13.45 -20.10 8.01
CA ASN A 234 12.96 -20.93 9.11
C ASN A 234 12.01 -20.11 10.00
N PRO A 235 10.74 -20.54 10.17
CA PRO A 235 9.76 -19.82 11.00
C PRO A 235 10.15 -19.73 12.47
N TRP A 236 11.11 -20.53 12.92
CA TRP A 236 11.62 -20.50 14.28
C TRP A 236 12.23 -19.12 14.63
N TYR A 237 12.90 -18.48 13.68
CA TYR A 237 13.46 -17.16 13.90
C TYR A 237 12.36 -16.11 14.12
N ALA A 238 11.25 -16.16 13.36
CA ALA A 238 10.10 -15.30 13.60
C ALA A 238 9.48 -15.54 14.97
N TYR A 239 9.27 -16.81 15.35
CA TYR A 239 8.71 -17.17 16.65
C TYR A 239 9.60 -16.70 17.81
N ASN A 240 10.90 -17.01 17.74
CA ASN A 240 11.87 -16.62 18.75
C ASN A 240 11.98 -15.10 18.90
N PHE A 241 11.97 -14.39 17.78
CA PHE A 241 11.97 -12.93 17.76
C PHE A 241 10.74 -12.35 18.44
N LEU A 242 9.54 -12.83 18.11
CA LEU A 242 8.30 -12.35 18.71
C LEU A 242 8.18 -12.61 20.21
N MET A 243 8.80 -13.70 20.69
CA MET A 243 8.73 -14.09 22.10
C MET A 243 9.80 -13.42 22.98
N ASN A 244 10.99 -13.19 22.42
CA ASN A 244 12.15 -12.83 23.22
C ASN A 244 12.71 -11.42 22.94
N TYR A 245 12.27 -10.79 21.84
CA TYR A 245 12.78 -9.46 21.50
C TYR A 245 11.88 -8.35 22.04
N ASP A 246 12.45 -7.42 22.81
CA ASP A 246 11.72 -6.30 23.37
C ASP A 246 11.13 -5.40 22.28
N GLY A 247 9.82 -5.21 22.29
CA GLY A 247 9.12 -4.41 21.28
C GLY A 247 8.84 -5.15 19.98
N ALA A 248 9.04 -6.47 19.89
CA ALA A 248 8.75 -7.27 18.68
C ALA A 248 7.31 -7.13 18.19
N PHE A 249 6.34 -6.98 19.09
CA PHE A 249 4.94 -6.73 18.73
C PHE A 249 4.73 -5.40 18.01
N THR A 250 5.46 -4.36 18.41
CA THR A 250 5.43 -3.06 17.72
C THR A 250 6.05 -3.18 16.33
N LEU A 251 7.14 -3.95 16.22
CA LEU A 251 7.80 -4.24 14.95
C LEU A 251 6.92 -5.07 14.02
N LEU A 252 6.18 -6.02 14.57
CA LEU A 252 5.20 -6.78 13.80
C LEU A 252 4.13 -5.85 13.20
N GLY A 253 3.70 -4.83 13.93
CA GLY A 253 2.81 -3.79 13.40
C GLY A 253 3.40 -3.08 12.16
N ALA A 254 4.70 -2.76 12.19
CA ALA A 254 5.40 -2.17 11.04
C ALA A 254 5.53 -3.15 9.86
N VAL A 255 5.65 -4.46 10.13
CA VAL A 255 5.68 -5.51 9.10
C VAL A 255 4.32 -5.68 8.42
N PHE A 256 3.23 -5.42 9.14
CA PHE A 256 1.87 -5.49 8.59
C PHE A 256 1.46 -4.22 7.81
N LEU A 257 2.18 -3.14 7.97
CA LEU A 257 1.96 -1.89 7.24
C LEU A 257 2.53 -1.98 5.84
#